data_a7337121e02f24c209e4d718d0e1a266
#
_entry.id   a7337121e02f24c209e4d718d0e1a266
#
_cell.length_a   1.000
_cell.length_b   1.000
_cell.length_c   1.000
_cell.angle_alpha   90.00
_cell.angle_beta   90.00
_cell.angle_gamma   90.00
#
_symmetry.space_group_name_H-M   'P 1'
#
loop_
_entity.id
_entity.type
_entity.pdbx_description
1 polymer ?
#
loop_
_entity_poly.entity_id
_entity_poly.type
_entity_poly.pdbx_seq_one_letter_code
_entity_poly.pdbx_strand_id
1 'polypeptide(L)'
;MTQSKFNVKYCVFLPIVLIITVFLLAVPVSFFGIDALTVVQQRVIALFVFAALMWIFEIIPNWATSLLVITLALLTISNKGIGFMCDPKYGQLVSYSRIMSSMADPVVMLFLGGFVLAIMAERYGLDVTLARALLKLFGTKPEIVLLGFLLMISVFSMFMSNTATAAMMLALLTPVLSKLPADDKGKVGQIGRA
;
A
#
# COMPACT_ATOMS: atom_id res chain seq x y z
N MET A 1 25.58 3.71 3.18
CA MET A 1 24.94 3.11 1.99
C MET A 1 23.52 3.61 1.70
N THR A 2 22.86 4.36 2.56
CA THR A 2 21.47 4.85 2.42
C THR A 2 21.32 6.08 1.51
N GLN A 3 22.29 6.98 1.49
CA GLN A 3 22.19 8.22 0.70
C GLN A 3 22.26 8.02 -0.83
N SER A 4 22.99 7.01 -1.30
CA SER A 4 23.12 6.75 -2.75
C SER A 4 21.82 6.24 -3.38
N LYS A 5 21.06 5.42 -2.67
CA LYS A 5 19.75 4.91 -3.15
C LYS A 5 18.67 5.98 -3.18
N PHE A 6 18.77 6.98 -2.29
CA PHE A 6 17.84 8.10 -2.24
C PHE A 6 17.96 8.99 -3.48
N ASN A 7 19.19 9.27 -3.91
CA ASN A 7 19.44 10.08 -5.10
C ASN A 7 18.93 9.45 -6.41
N VAL A 8 19.06 8.14 -6.58
CA VAL A 8 18.61 7.45 -7.81
C VAL A 8 17.08 7.47 -7.95
N LYS A 9 16.33 7.25 -6.87
CA LYS A 9 14.86 7.31 -6.91
C LYS A 9 14.37 8.68 -7.37
N TYR A 10 14.91 9.76 -6.84
CA TYR A 10 14.51 11.12 -7.22
C TYR A 10 15.00 11.51 -8.61
N CYS A 11 16.25 11.20 -8.95
CA CYS A 11 16.82 11.65 -10.22
C CYS A 11 16.31 10.87 -11.44
N VAL A 12 15.91 9.61 -11.28
CA VAL A 12 15.50 8.75 -12.40
C VAL A 12 13.99 8.54 -12.42
N PHE A 13 13.40 8.05 -11.32
CA PHE A 13 12.00 7.65 -11.33
C PHE A 13 11.03 8.83 -11.30
N LEU A 14 11.33 9.91 -10.58
CA LEU A 14 10.47 11.07 -10.53
C LEU A 14 10.28 11.73 -11.91
N PRO A 15 11.34 12.00 -12.70
CA PRO A 15 11.15 12.51 -14.05
C PRO A 15 10.35 11.58 -14.96
N ILE A 16 10.56 10.27 -14.86
CA ILE A 16 9.81 9.27 -15.65
C ILE A 16 8.31 9.36 -15.33
N VAL A 17 7.95 9.37 -14.04
CA VAL A 17 6.54 9.47 -13.61
C VAL A 17 5.93 10.78 -14.11
N LEU A 18 6.65 11.89 -13.98
CA LEU A 18 6.17 13.19 -14.47
C LEU A 18 6.01 13.22 -15.99
N ILE A 19 6.97 12.68 -16.75
CA ILE A 19 6.87 12.59 -18.22
C ILE A 19 5.65 11.78 -18.64
N ILE A 20 5.43 10.59 -18.03
CA ILE A 20 4.28 9.76 -18.33
C ILE A 20 2.98 10.50 -18.00
N THR A 21 2.91 11.17 -16.86
CA THR A 21 1.70 11.90 -16.45
C THR A 21 1.42 13.08 -17.37
N VAL A 22 2.44 13.87 -17.71
CA VAL A 22 2.31 15.00 -18.65
C VAL A 22 1.95 14.52 -20.04
N PHE A 23 2.54 13.41 -20.50
CA PHE A 23 2.18 12.78 -21.77
C PHE A 23 0.69 12.40 -21.80
N LEU A 24 0.18 11.72 -20.76
CA LEU A 24 -1.23 11.37 -20.66
C LEU A 24 -2.17 12.57 -20.63
N LEU A 25 -1.72 13.71 -20.10
CA LEU A 25 -2.50 14.96 -20.08
C LEU A 25 -2.44 15.70 -21.42
N ALA A 26 -1.33 15.58 -22.17
CA ALA A 26 -1.09 16.31 -23.40
C ALA A 26 -1.67 15.63 -24.65
N VAL A 27 -1.81 14.29 -24.61
CA VAL A 27 -2.37 13.52 -25.72
C VAL A 27 -3.85 13.86 -25.93
N PRO A 28 -4.33 14.11 -27.16
CA PRO A 28 -5.75 14.38 -27.41
C PRO A 28 -6.61 13.17 -27.06
N VAL A 29 -7.81 13.45 -26.54
CA VAL A 29 -8.78 12.43 -26.07
C VAL A 29 -9.07 11.37 -27.15
N SER A 30 -9.07 11.78 -28.42
CA SER A 30 -9.28 10.91 -29.57
C SER A 30 -8.24 9.79 -29.73
N PHE A 31 -7.05 9.96 -29.16
CA PHE A 31 -5.98 8.96 -29.22
C PHE A 31 -6.35 7.67 -28.45
N PHE A 32 -7.19 7.76 -27.44
CA PHE A 32 -7.61 6.61 -26.65
C PHE A 32 -8.64 5.72 -27.34
N GLY A 33 -9.14 6.11 -28.51
CA GLY A 33 -10.12 5.31 -29.27
C GLY A 33 -11.46 5.09 -28.57
N ILE A 34 -11.77 5.91 -27.55
CA ILE A 34 -13.02 5.84 -26.78
C ILE A 34 -13.84 7.07 -27.11
N ASP A 35 -14.90 6.92 -27.91
CA ASP A 35 -15.70 8.01 -28.46
C ASP A 35 -16.42 8.88 -27.39
N ALA A 36 -16.56 8.38 -26.17
CA ALA A 36 -17.24 9.06 -25.05
C ALA A 36 -16.29 9.62 -23.98
N LEU A 37 -14.96 9.56 -24.18
CA LEU A 37 -14.01 10.00 -23.18
C LEU A 37 -13.95 11.54 -23.11
N THR A 38 -14.21 12.10 -21.91
CA THR A 38 -14.11 13.55 -21.68
C THR A 38 -12.71 13.92 -21.16
N VAL A 39 -12.34 15.20 -21.34
CA VAL A 39 -11.04 15.72 -20.82
C VAL A 39 -10.93 15.56 -19.30
N VAL A 40 -12.03 15.69 -18.56
CA VAL A 40 -12.06 15.47 -17.11
C VAL A 40 -11.74 14.01 -16.77
N GLN A 41 -12.31 13.04 -17.50
CA GLN A 41 -12.02 11.62 -17.32
C GLN A 41 -10.56 11.28 -17.67
N GLN A 42 -10.01 11.89 -18.71
CA GLN A 42 -8.59 11.76 -19.05
C GLN A 42 -7.68 12.24 -17.89
N ARG A 43 -8.02 13.38 -17.27
CA ARG A 43 -7.30 13.89 -16.09
C ARG A 43 -7.37 12.92 -14.91
N VAL A 44 -8.54 12.29 -14.68
CA VAL A 44 -8.69 11.25 -13.64
C VAL A 44 -7.78 10.05 -13.92
N ILE A 45 -7.73 9.59 -15.17
CA ILE A 45 -6.83 8.49 -15.58
C ILE A 45 -5.37 8.87 -15.36
N ALA A 46 -4.97 10.08 -15.75
CA ALA A 46 -3.60 10.57 -15.55
C ALA A 46 -3.24 10.65 -14.05
N LEU A 47 -4.15 11.13 -13.20
CA LEU A 47 -3.97 11.15 -11.75
C LEU A 47 -3.88 9.75 -11.15
N PHE A 48 -4.67 8.80 -11.64
CA PHE A 48 -4.61 7.41 -11.20
C PHE A 48 -3.27 6.77 -11.56
N VAL A 49 -2.79 6.95 -12.80
CA VAL A 49 -1.48 6.44 -13.23
C VAL A 49 -0.36 7.09 -12.44
N PHE A 50 -0.44 8.41 -12.22
CA PHE A 50 0.50 9.13 -11.36
C PHE A 50 0.57 8.53 -9.95
N ALA A 51 -0.57 8.35 -9.30
CA ALA A 51 -0.65 7.77 -7.96
C ALA A 51 -0.06 6.36 -7.91
N ALA A 52 -0.45 5.49 -8.87
CA ALA A 52 0.03 4.12 -8.95
C ALA A 52 1.55 4.04 -9.12
N LEU A 53 2.12 4.85 -10.02
CA LEU A 53 3.56 4.89 -10.25
C LEU A 53 4.32 5.44 -9.04
N MET A 54 3.79 6.49 -8.38
CA MET A 54 4.39 7.03 -7.16
C MET A 54 4.42 6.00 -6.02
N TRP A 55 3.38 5.18 -5.87
CA TRP A 55 3.33 4.12 -4.87
C TRP A 55 4.22 2.92 -5.23
N ILE A 56 4.25 2.50 -6.50
CA ILE A 56 5.10 1.39 -6.96
C ILE A 56 6.59 1.71 -6.76
N PHE A 57 7.00 2.91 -7.13
CA PHE A 57 8.40 3.33 -7.01
C PHE A 57 8.78 3.84 -5.61
N GLU A 58 7.78 4.06 -4.74
CA GLU A 58 7.98 4.60 -3.39
C GLU A 58 8.90 5.84 -3.39
N ILE A 59 8.65 6.77 -4.30
CA ILE A 59 9.49 7.97 -4.48
C ILE A 59 9.40 8.86 -3.24
N ILE A 60 8.17 9.09 -2.76
CA ILE A 60 7.87 9.82 -1.53
C ILE A 60 7.03 8.94 -0.60
N PRO A 61 6.93 9.26 0.70
CA PRO A 61 6.09 8.52 1.63
C PRO A 61 4.62 8.45 1.15
N ASN A 62 3.98 7.30 1.35
CA ASN A 62 2.63 7.03 0.84
C ASN A 62 1.58 8.07 1.25
N TRP A 63 1.68 8.58 2.50
CA TRP A 63 0.78 9.62 2.98
C TRP A 63 0.95 10.95 2.20
N ALA A 64 2.18 11.30 1.83
CA ALA A 64 2.48 12.50 1.05
C ALA A 64 1.96 12.35 -0.41
N THR A 65 2.11 11.16 -1.01
CA THR A 65 1.52 10.85 -2.32
C THR A 65 0.00 11.01 -2.28
N SER A 66 -0.66 10.48 -1.26
CA SER A 66 -2.12 10.57 -1.12
C SER A 66 -2.60 12.02 -1.01
N LEU A 67 -1.94 12.85 -0.18
CA LEU A 67 -2.25 14.28 -0.07
C LEU A 67 -2.01 15.03 -1.38
N LEU A 68 -0.92 14.70 -2.08
CA LEU A 68 -0.60 15.30 -3.37
C LEU A 68 -1.66 14.96 -4.42
N VAL A 69 -2.10 13.71 -4.50
CA VAL A 69 -3.15 13.27 -5.43
C VAL A 69 -4.48 13.98 -5.15
N ILE A 70 -4.89 14.10 -3.88
CA ILE A 70 -6.11 14.82 -3.50
C ILE A 70 -5.99 16.31 -3.89
N THR A 71 -4.82 16.93 -3.62
CA THR A 71 -4.58 18.32 -4.00
C THR A 71 -4.65 18.51 -5.51
N LEU A 72 -3.98 17.65 -6.28
CA LEU A 72 -4.03 17.68 -7.74
C LEU A 72 -5.45 17.46 -8.27
N ALA A 73 -6.22 16.55 -7.67
CA ALA A 73 -7.63 16.34 -8.02
C ALA A 73 -8.47 17.61 -7.77
N LEU A 74 -8.30 18.26 -6.63
CA LEU A 74 -8.97 19.51 -6.32
C LEU A 74 -8.62 20.63 -7.32
N LEU A 75 -7.38 20.70 -7.78
CA LEU A 75 -6.92 21.73 -8.71
C LEU A 75 -7.36 21.47 -10.15
N THR A 76 -7.40 20.21 -10.60
CA THR A 76 -7.53 19.85 -12.03
C THR A 76 -8.90 19.36 -12.45
N ILE A 77 -9.67 18.71 -11.55
CA ILE A 77 -10.96 18.09 -11.88
C ILE A 77 -12.12 18.64 -11.06
N SER A 78 -11.86 19.46 -10.03
CA SER A 78 -12.90 20.04 -9.19
C SER A 78 -13.61 21.20 -9.88
N ASN A 79 -14.87 21.42 -9.51
CA ASN A 79 -15.65 22.61 -9.94
C ASN A 79 -15.16 23.92 -9.34
N LYS A 80 -14.23 23.91 -8.39
CA LYS A 80 -13.59 25.09 -7.76
C LYS A 80 -12.05 25.05 -7.89
N GLY A 81 -11.52 24.35 -8.88
CA GLY A 81 -10.08 24.28 -9.15
C GLY A 81 -9.52 25.52 -9.83
N ILE A 82 -8.42 25.34 -10.58
CA ILE A 82 -7.80 26.45 -11.33
C ILE A 82 -8.72 26.87 -12.47
N GLY A 83 -9.07 28.16 -12.54
CA GLY A 83 -10.13 28.71 -13.39
C GLY A 83 -10.14 28.25 -14.85
N PHE A 84 -8.97 28.18 -15.53
CA PHE A 84 -8.89 27.69 -16.92
C PHE A 84 -9.10 26.16 -17.07
N MET A 85 -9.04 25.39 -15.99
CA MET A 85 -9.28 23.96 -15.97
C MET A 85 -10.74 23.61 -15.59
N CYS A 86 -11.49 24.56 -15.06
CA CYS A 86 -12.87 24.37 -14.57
C CYS A 86 -13.95 24.68 -15.59
N ASP A 87 -13.62 24.80 -16.87
CA ASP A 87 -14.60 25.08 -17.93
C ASP A 87 -15.52 23.85 -18.16
N PRO A 88 -16.85 24.01 -18.10
CA PRO A 88 -17.82 22.94 -18.35
C PRO A 88 -17.66 22.23 -19.69
N LYS A 89 -17.05 22.88 -20.69
CA LYS A 89 -16.77 22.28 -22.00
C LYS A 89 -15.80 21.08 -21.95
N TYR A 90 -15.03 20.92 -20.88
CA TYR A 90 -14.11 19.79 -20.70
C TYR A 90 -14.79 18.51 -20.18
N GLY A 91 -16.07 18.60 -19.78
CA GLY A 91 -16.85 17.49 -19.26
C GLY A 91 -17.45 17.79 -17.88
N GLN A 92 -18.04 16.78 -17.27
CA GLN A 92 -18.67 16.94 -15.97
C GLN A 92 -17.62 17.02 -14.87
N LEU A 93 -17.45 18.21 -14.29
CA LEU A 93 -16.53 18.46 -13.17
C LEU A 93 -17.06 17.81 -11.88
N VAL A 94 -16.14 17.37 -11.05
CA VAL A 94 -16.47 16.78 -9.74
C VAL A 94 -16.62 17.89 -8.71
N SER A 95 -17.66 17.81 -7.87
CA SER A 95 -17.80 18.74 -6.77
C SER A 95 -16.62 18.66 -5.82
N TYR A 96 -16.06 19.81 -5.41
CA TYR A 96 -14.98 19.87 -4.43
C TYR A 96 -15.36 19.18 -3.11
N SER A 97 -16.62 19.30 -2.70
CA SER A 97 -17.13 18.63 -1.49
C SER A 97 -17.05 17.12 -1.59
N ARG A 98 -17.32 16.54 -2.77
CA ARG A 98 -17.20 15.09 -3.01
C ARG A 98 -15.76 14.62 -2.92
N ILE A 99 -14.80 15.39 -3.44
CA ILE A 99 -13.37 15.06 -3.34
C ILE A 99 -12.92 15.15 -1.88
N MET A 100 -13.32 16.18 -1.16
CA MET A 100 -12.97 16.35 0.26
C MET A 100 -13.64 15.30 1.15
N SER A 101 -14.90 14.95 0.89
CA SER A 101 -15.61 13.94 1.67
C SER A 101 -15.02 12.53 1.55
N SER A 102 -14.26 12.24 0.48
CA SER A 102 -13.57 10.96 0.35
C SER A 102 -12.50 10.73 1.45
N MET A 103 -11.97 11.80 2.05
CA MET A 103 -11.04 11.68 3.19
C MET A 103 -11.73 11.22 4.48
N ALA A 104 -13.03 11.50 4.62
CA ALA A 104 -13.84 11.14 5.77
C ALA A 104 -14.92 10.10 5.41
N ASP A 105 -14.68 9.30 4.39
CA ASP A 105 -15.57 8.21 4.02
C ASP A 105 -15.73 7.23 5.18
N PRO A 106 -16.94 6.72 5.47
CA PRO A 106 -17.16 5.75 6.55
C PRO A 106 -16.22 4.54 6.51
N VAL A 107 -15.87 4.06 5.31
CA VAL A 107 -14.94 2.93 5.13
C VAL A 107 -13.53 3.33 5.57
N VAL A 108 -13.07 4.55 5.21
CA VAL A 108 -11.76 5.08 5.63
C VAL A 108 -11.71 5.22 7.16
N MET A 109 -12.79 5.71 7.78
CA MET A 109 -12.89 5.84 9.23
C MET A 109 -12.92 4.48 9.93
N LEU A 110 -13.57 3.46 9.35
CA LEU A 110 -13.53 2.09 9.83
C LEU A 110 -12.10 1.52 9.82
N PHE A 111 -11.38 1.70 8.73
CA PHE A 111 -9.97 1.27 8.64
C PHE A 111 -9.09 2.02 9.64
N LEU A 112 -9.28 3.33 9.81
CA LEU A 112 -8.54 4.11 10.80
C LEU A 112 -8.74 3.55 12.21
N GLY A 113 -9.98 3.25 12.60
CA GLY A 113 -10.29 2.60 13.88
C GLY A 113 -9.61 1.22 13.99
N GLY A 114 -9.65 0.41 12.94
CA GLY A 114 -8.98 -0.89 12.88
C GLY A 114 -7.46 -0.78 13.07
N PHE A 115 -6.81 0.19 12.43
CA PHE A 115 -5.37 0.43 12.60
C PHE A 115 -5.01 0.87 14.03
N VAL A 116 -5.82 1.72 14.65
CA VAL A 116 -5.62 2.10 16.07
C VAL A 116 -5.70 0.88 16.98
N LEU A 117 -6.71 0.01 16.79
CA LEU A 117 -6.83 -1.24 17.53
C LEU A 117 -5.64 -2.18 17.29
N ALA A 118 -5.18 -2.31 16.04
CA ALA A 118 -4.01 -3.12 15.70
C ALA A 118 -2.72 -2.62 16.38
N ILE A 119 -2.46 -1.31 16.36
CA ILE A 119 -1.31 -0.70 17.04
C ILE A 119 -1.39 -0.92 18.56
N MET A 120 -2.57 -0.83 19.15
CA MET A 120 -2.75 -1.10 20.57
C MET A 120 -2.55 -2.58 20.90
N ALA A 121 -3.04 -3.49 20.05
CA ALA A 121 -2.82 -4.93 20.20
C ALA A 121 -1.30 -5.27 20.16
N GLU A 122 -0.57 -4.69 19.22
CA GLU A 122 0.89 -4.82 19.12
C GLU A 122 1.60 -4.29 20.38
N ARG A 123 1.22 -3.08 20.81
CA ARG A 123 1.83 -2.44 21.97
C ARG A 123 1.66 -3.24 23.28
N TYR A 124 0.53 -3.92 23.43
CA TYR A 124 0.23 -4.75 24.62
C TYR A 124 0.59 -6.23 24.43
N GLY A 125 1.18 -6.61 23.31
CA GLY A 125 1.60 -7.99 23.02
C GLY A 125 0.45 -8.98 22.88
N LEU A 126 -0.75 -8.48 22.58
CA LEU A 126 -1.93 -9.33 22.33
C LEU A 126 -1.77 -10.14 21.06
N ASP A 127 -1.11 -9.57 20.04
CA ASP A 127 -0.75 -10.20 18.78
C ASP A 127 0.10 -11.47 19.01
N VAL A 128 1.16 -11.37 19.81
CA VAL A 128 2.03 -12.50 20.17
C VAL A 128 1.27 -13.54 20.99
N THR A 129 0.40 -13.09 21.89
CA THR A 129 -0.41 -14.00 22.73
C THR A 129 -1.42 -14.77 21.88
N LEU A 130 -2.11 -14.09 20.97
CA LEU A 130 -3.04 -14.71 20.02
C LEU A 130 -2.32 -15.67 19.08
N ALA A 131 -1.16 -15.27 18.55
CA ALA A 131 -0.37 -16.10 17.67
C ALA A 131 0.09 -17.40 18.37
N ARG A 132 0.54 -17.32 19.63
CA ARG A 132 0.89 -18.51 20.43
C ARG A 132 -0.33 -19.41 20.72
N ALA A 133 -1.46 -18.81 21.00
CA ALA A 133 -2.70 -19.57 21.23
C ALA A 133 -3.16 -20.31 19.96
N LEU A 134 -3.11 -19.64 18.82
CA LEU A 134 -3.45 -20.22 17.53
C LEU A 134 -2.47 -21.33 17.12
N LEU A 135 -1.16 -21.14 17.33
CA LEU A 135 -0.17 -22.18 17.02
C LEU A 135 -0.40 -23.49 17.79
N LYS A 136 -0.92 -23.43 19.02
CA LYS A 136 -1.26 -24.62 19.80
C LYS A 136 -2.34 -25.49 19.14
N LEU A 137 -3.21 -24.90 18.31
CA LEU A 137 -4.26 -25.61 17.60
C LEU A 137 -3.73 -26.48 16.46
N PHE A 138 -2.55 -26.14 15.91
CA PHE A 138 -1.97 -26.86 14.76
C PHE A 138 -1.14 -28.08 15.16
N GLY A 139 -0.96 -28.37 16.46
CA GLY A 139 -0.25 -29.53 16.95
C GLY A 139 1.26 -29.51 16.71
N THR A 140 1.88 -30.71 16.56
CA THR A 140 3.35 -30.88 16.50
C THR A 140 3.86 -31.33 15.13
N LYS A 141 3.00 -31.60 14.17
CA LYS A 141 3.43 -32.03 12.81
C LYS A 141 3.99 -30.84 12.05
N PRO A 142 5.22 -30.91 11.50
CA PRO A 142 5.89 -29.79 10.86
C PRO A 142 5.08 -29.14 9.72
N GLU A 143 4.43 -29.96 8.90
CA GLU A 143 3.61 -29.50 7.77
C GLU A 143 2.39 -28.68 8.24
N ILE A 144 1.72 -29.13 9.31
CA ILE A 144 0.55 -28.45 9.87
C ILE A 144 0.97 -27.19 10.60
N VAL A 145 2.11 -27.20 11.29
CA VAL A 145 2.68 -26.02 11.94
C VAL A 145 3.05 -24.97 10.90
N LEU A 146 3.66 -25.36 9.77
CA LEU A 146 3.97 -24.44 8.66
C LEU A 146 2.69 -23.83 8.08
N LEU A 147 1.66 -24.63 7.84
CA LEU A 147 0.35 -24.14 7.40
C LEU A 147 -0.23 -23.13 8.42
N GLY A 148 -0.12 -23.44 9.71
CA GLY A 148 -0.55 -22.55 10.78
C GLY A 148 0.19 -21.19 10.75
N PHE A 149 1.50 -21.21 10.55
CA PHE A 149 2.28 -19.97 10.38
C PHE A 149 1.83 -19.17 9.17
N LEU A 150 1.64 -19.80 8.01
CA LEU A 150 1.18 -19.12 6.80
C LEU A 150 -0.21 -18.50 6.99
N LEU A 151 -1.14 -19.21 7.59
CA LEU A 151 -2.47 -18.69 7.90
C LEU A 151 -2.42 -17.52 8.87
N MET A 152 -1.59 -17.62 9.92
CA MET A 152 -1.42 -16.51 10.87
C MET A 152 -0.81 -15.28 10.21
N ILE A 153 0.27 -15.45 9.44
CA ILE A 153 0.86 -14.33 8.69
C ILE A 153 -0.19 -13.66 7.82
N SER A 154 -1.00 -14.44 7.11
CA SER A 154 -2.06 -13.90 6.24
C SER A 154 -3.09 -13.10 7.04
N VAL A 155 -3.57 -13.64 8.15
CA VAL A 155 -4.57 -12.95 8.99
C VAL A 155 -4.00 -11.70 9.64
N PHE A 156 -2.82 -11.77 10.27
CA PHE A 156 -2.23 -10.61 10.93
C PHE A 156 -1.81 -9.52 9.95
N SER A 157 -1.34 -9.89 8.75
CA SER A 157 -0.99 -8.94 7.69
C SER A 157 -2.19 -8.14 7.16
N MET A 158 -3.42 -8.58 7.43
CA MET A 158 -4.62 -7.78 7.10
C MET A 158 -4.84 -6.60 8.06
N PHE A 159 -4.31 -6.68 9.29
CA PHE A 159 -4.55 -5.70 10.35
C PHE A 159 -3.30 -4.91 10.73
N MET A 160 -2.13 -5.48 10.50
CA MET A 160 -0.83 -4.91 10.87
C MET A 160 0.01 -4.64 9.63
N SER A 161 1.08 -3.84 9.77
CA SER A 161 2.05 -3.70 8.68
C SER A 161 2.76 -5.02 8.39
N ASN A 162 3.07 -5.28 7.12
CA ASN A 162 3.80 -6.49 6.71
C ASN A 162 5.12 -6.65 7.45
N THR A 163 5.82 -5.54 7.73
CA THR A 163 7.07 -5.53 8.48
C THR A 163 6.88 -5.95 9.94
N ALA A 164 5.85 -5.43 10.61
CA ALA A 164 5.53 -5.81 11.99
C ALA A 164 5.12 -7.28 12.07
N THR A 165 4.27 -7.75 11.16
CA THR A 165 3.87 -9.16 11.06
C THR A 165 5.06 -10.08 10.85
N ALA A 166 5.97 -9.74 9.94
CA ALA A 166 7.19 -10.51 9.69
C ALA A 166 8.11 -10.57 10.91
N ALA A 167 8.33 -9.44 11.59
CA ALA A 167 9.14 -9.37 12.80
C ALA A 167 8.55 -10.21 13.94
N MET A 168 7.23 -10.13 14.16
CA MET A 168 6.53 -10.93 15.15
C MET A 168 6.65 -12.43 14.86
N MET A 169 6.43 -12.84 13.59
CA MET A 169 6.53 -14.25 13.19
C MET A 169 7.96 -14.77 13.32
N LEU A 170 8.96 -13.97 13.00
CA LEU A 170 10.37 -14.33 13.20
C LEU A 170 10.68 -14.56 14.69
N ALA A 171 10.18 -13.70 15.57
CA ALA A 171 10.32 -13.83 17.01
C ALA A 171 9.67 -15.11 17.58
N LEU A 172 8.56 -15.57 16.97
CA LEU A 172 7.91 -16.82 17.32
C LEU A 172 8.59 -18.04 16.72
N LEU A 173 9.14 -17.92 15.51
CA LEU A 173 9.79 -19.03 14.80
C LEU A 173 11.17 -19.34 15.38
N THR A 174 11.94 -18.34 15.79
CA THR A 174 13.30 -18.51 16.31
C THR A 174 13.42 -19.52 17.46
N PRO A 175 12.61 -19.47 18.53
CA PRO A 175 12.66 -20.48 19.60
C PRO A 175 12.14 -21.86 19.17
N VAL A 176 11.33 -21.97 18.12
CA VAL A 176 10.90 -23.25 17.56
C VAL A 176 12.03 -23.90 16.79
N LEU A 177 12.72 -23.13 15.93
CA LEU A 177 13.87 -23.60 15.14
C LEU A 177 15.07 -24.00 16.02
N SER A 178 15.29 -23.30 17.14
CA SER A 178 16.39 -23.61 18.07
C SER A 178 16.20 -24.96 18.81
N LYS A 179 14.99 -25.50 18.84
CA LYS A 179 14.67 -26.80 19.45
C LYS A 179 14.77 -27.96 18.47
N LEU A 180 14.95 -27.69 17.18
CA LEU A 180 15.15 -28.77 16.20
C LEU A 180 16.55 -29.36 16.35
N PRO A 181 16.70 -30.72 16.35
CA PRO A 181 17.98 -31.37 16.44
C PRO A 181 18.93 -30.90 15.32
N ALA A 182 20.17 -30.60 15.68
CA ALA A 182 21.18 -30.13 14.73
C ALA A 182 21.57 -31.19 13.67
N ASP A 183 21.20 -32.43 13.87
CA ASP A 183 21.58 -33.58 13.04
C ASP A 183 20.58 -33.90 11.91
N ASP A 184 19.45 -33.18 11.85
CA ASP A 184 18.50 -33.44 10.78
C ASP A 184 19.02 -32.81 9.46
N LYS A 185 19.67 -33.67 8.63
CA LYS A 185 20.15 -33.34 7.29
C LYS A 185 19.01 -33.03 6.31
N GLY A 186 17.81 -32.83 6.82
CA GLY A 186 16.65 -32.42 6.06
C GLY A 186 16.76 -30.95 5.60
N LYS A 187 16.10 -30.63 4.50
CA LYS A 187 16.05 -29.28 3.89
C LYS A 187 15.63 -28.15 4.86
N VAL A 188 15.00 -28.49 5.98
CA VAL A 188 14.56 -27.53 7.01
C VAL A 188 15.71 -27.06 7.91
N GLY A 189 16.71 -27.92 8.17
CA GLY A 189 17.89 -27.56 8.99
C GLY A 189 18.85 -26.56 8.32
N GLN A 190 18.76 -26.38 6.99
CA GLN A 190 19.62 -25.43 6.25
C GLN A 190 19.07 -23.99 6.28
N ILE A 191 17.78 -23.80 6.46
CA ILE A 191 17.13 -22.48 6.50
C ILE A 191 17.46 -21.71 7.79
N GLY A 192 17.77 -22.40 8.88
CA GLY A 192 18.10 -21.77 10.17
C GLY A 192 19.56 -21.35 10.34
N ARG A 193 20.43 -21.55 9.34
CA ARG A 193 21.87 -21.24 9.40
C ARG A 193 22.30 -20.08 8.47
N ALA A 194 21.39 -19.49 7.72
CA ALA A 194 21.60 -18.30 6.91
C ALA A 194 21.13 -17.05 7.66
#